data_5726ae0ff6278977b7e28434f3fba38f
#
_entry.id   5726ae0ff6278977b7e28434f3fba38f
#
_cell.length_a   1.000
_cell.length_b   1.000
_cell.length_c   1.000
_cell.angle_alpha   90.00
_cell.angle_beta   90.00
_cell.angle_gamma   90.00
#
_symmetry.space_group_name_H-M   'P 1'
#
loop_
_entity.id
_entity.type
_entity.pdbx_description
1 polymer ?
#
loop_
_entity_poly.entity_id
_entity_poly.type
_entity_poly.pdbx_seq_one_letter_code
_entity_poly.pdbx_strand_id
1 'polypeptide(L)'
;MRSIVFSTVSHLDMYTGEDRKDRWRPLLELLRIHDFKVDRLYFFISHLYRHIVPTLVKDMNNVCPETEIVPVITNLNGVLTYEDIAPAYKVFSAYFEQYRFDLSNERYFFHLGPGNLFQHALMLIMLFHFKRLPFQMLRLAPNPEKPGDIIMEIYEGDIRKWIASIADSEKRNVAAQTFLKSCIETRNPVFNKLIEEMEHVATHSTAPVLLSGPTGSGKSQLARKIYELRYNKGLVPGSFVEVNCATLQGESVLSNLFGHVRGSFTGATTVRQGLLKTAHEGILFLDEIAEIPLQIQVILLKAIEEKKFYPFGSDTPVHSDFQLICGTNRDLAEEVRQGRFRLDLLSRINMWHFRLPALRERLEDIEPNINYELDRHTRLKGFKADFLPEARERYLNFAMSPEAIWPGNFRDLSSSIERMQSYALGGIINEELVEEEIIRLRAIWHTPALAELPAPKQGVPLLSRLFTPSQLDQMDLFDKIQLENVIRVCCDCSTRTEAGRKLFGVSRGRKKHADDTTRLNKYLKSQGVTWEQIQSLRYR
;
A
#
# COMPACT_ATOMS: atom_id res chain seq x y z
N MET A 1 39.09 12.38 -29.87
CA MET A 1 39.07 12.35 -28.40
C MET A 1 38.89 10.92 -27.94
N ARG A 2 39.72 10.45 -27.00
CA ARG A 2 39.58 9.10 -26.43
C ARG A 2 38.42 9.03 -25.44
N SER A 3 37.68 7.91 -25.46
CA SER A 3 36.60 7.69 -24.50
C SER A 3 37.10 6.89 -23.29
N ILE A 4 37.12 7.52 -22.16
CA ILE A 4 37.55 6.94 -20.88
C ILE A 4 36.30 6.65 -20.04
N VAL A 5 36.10 5.39 -19.70
CA VAL A 5 34.92 4.98 -18.93
C VAL A 5 35.33 4.52 -17.53
N PHE A 6 34.64 5.03 -16.53
CA PHE A 6 34.71 4.54 -15.16
C PHE A 6 33.46 3.75 -14.84
N SER A 7 33.60 2.61 -14.19
CA SER A 7 32.49 1.74 -13.82
C SER A 7 32.74 1.03 -12.49
N THR A 8 31.72 0.46 -11.91
CA THR A 8 31.82 -0.42 -10.74
C THR A 8 31.41 -1.83 -11.14
N VAL A 9 32.04 -2.84 -10.56
CA VAL A 9 31.68 -4.24 -10.78
C VAL A 9 30.35 -4.54 -10.10
N SER A 10 29.37 -5.04 -10.84
CA SER A 10 28.09 -5.53 -10.33
C SER A 10 28.20 -7.01 -9.94
N HIS A 11 27.21 -7.52 -9.17
CA HIS A 11 27.13 -8.95 -8.87
C HIS A 11 26.95 -9.81 -10.14
N LEU A 12 26.38 -9.24 -11.21
CA LEU A 12 26.22 -9.90 -12.50
C LEU A 12 27.55 -10.07 -13.25
N ASP A 13 28.52 -9.19 -13.01
CA ASP A 13 29.86 -9.30 -13.59
C ASP A 13 30.72 -10.33 -12.85
N MET A 14 30.39 -10.70 -11.61
CA MET A 14 31.16 -11.59 -10.76
C MET A 14 31.01 -13.08 -11.09
N TYR A 15 30.26 -13.43 -12.10
CA TYR A 15 30.03 -14.81 -12.51
C TYR A 15 31.31 -15.45 -13.07
N THR A 16 31.72 -16.59 -12.48
CA THR A 16 32.96 -17.32 -12.85
C THR A 16 32.70 -18.71 -13.45
N GLY A 17 31.44 -19.19 -13.47
CA GLY A 17 31.03 -20.48 -14.02
C GLY A 17 31.27 -20.61 -15.53
N GLU A 18 31.19 -21.83 -16.08
CA GLU A 18 31.38 -22.11 -17.50
C GLU A 18 30.32 -21.42 -18.38
N ASP A 19 29.11 -21.28 -17.86
CA ASP A 19 27.94 -20.61 -18.50
C ASP A 19 28.03 -19.07 -18.45
N ARG A 20 29.11 -18.51 -17.90
CA ARG A 20 29.29 -17.05 -17.77
C ARG A 20 29.27 -16.28 -19.08
N LYS A 21 29.59 -16.96 -20.21
CA LYS A 21 29.64 -16.34 -21.54
C LYS A 21 28.24 -16.05 -22.11
N ASP A 22 27.23 -16.79 -21.67
CA ASP A 22 25.85 -16.69 -22.14
C ASP A 22 25.01 -15.77 -21.23
N ARG A 23 25.59 -15.29 -20.14
CA ARG A 23 24.92 -14.40 -19.20
C ARG A 23 25.18 -12.94 -19.50
N TRP A 24 24.16 -12.13 -19.27
CA TRP A 24 24.27 -10.70 -19.36
C TRP A 24 25.17 -10.13 -18.26
N ARG A 25 26.26 -9.48 -18.66
CA ARG A 25 27.29 -8.93 -17.78
C ARG A 25 27.56 -7.48 -18.18
N PRO A 26 27.16 -6.50 -17.36
CA PRO A 26 27.18 -5.07 -17.73
C PRO A 26 28.50 -4.54 -18.28
N LEU A 27 29.63 -4.95 -17.70
CA LEU A 27 30.96 -4.53 -18.17
C LEU A 27 31.33 -5.12 -19.53
N LEU A 28 30.89 -6.33 -19.81
CA LEU A 28 31.12 -6.95 -21.12
C LEU A 28 30.20 -6.35 -22.18
N GLU A 29 28.93 -6.12 -21.81
CA GLU A 29 27.96 -5.52 -22.73
C GLU A 29 28.35 -4.11 -23.13
N LEU A 30 28.94 -3.33 -22.22
CA LEU A 30 29.51 -2.02 -22.52
C LEU A 30 30.56 -2.09 -23.65
N LEU A 31 31.39 -3.14 -23.65
CA LEU A 31 32.44 -3.33 -24.64
C LEU A 31 31.93 -3.96 -25.97
N ARG A 32 30.71 -4.49 -25.99
CA ARG A 32 30.06 -5.06 -27.21
C ARG A 32 29.34 -4.03 -28.06
N ILE A 33 29.16 -2.82 -27.55
CA ILE A 33 28.42 -1.77 -28.27
C ILE A 33 29.21 -1.30 -29.47
N HIS A 34 28.70 -1.50 -30.69
CA HIS A 34 29.38 -1.14 -31.92
C HIS A 34 29.51 0.38 -32.14
N ASP A 35 28.54 1.16 -31.70
CA ASP A 35 28.49 2.61 -31.94
C ASP A 35 29.20 3.43 -30.85
N PHE A 36 29.80 2.78 -29.85
CA PHE A 36 30.51 3.44 -28.76
C PHE A 36 31.84 2.76 -28.48
N LYS A 37 32.94 3.40 -28.92
CA LYS A 37 34.28 2.89 -28.66
C LYS A 37 34.78 3.31 -27.29
N VAL A 38 35.16 2.34 -26.45
CA VAL A 38 35.80 2.54 -25.16
C VAL A 38 37.31 2.39 -25.35
N ASP A 39 38.09 3.46 -25.21
CA ASP A 39 39.55 3.40 -25.33
C ASP A 39 40.21 2.92 -24.04
N ARG A 40 39.67 3.30 -22.88
CA ARG A 40 40.15 2.84 -21.58
C ARG A 40 38.96 2.66 -20.61
N LEU A 41 38.93 1.51 -19.91
CA LEU A 41 37.92 1.18 -18.92
C LEU A 41 38.57 1.01 -17.54
N TYR A 42 38.24 1.91 -16.63
CA TYR A 42 38.52 1.74 -15.20
C TYR A 42 37.33 1.08 -14.52
N PHE A 43 37.54 -0.03 -13.82
CA PHE A 43 36.49 -0.65 -13.03
C PHE A 43 36.90 -0.84 -11.57
N PHE A 44 36.05 -0.35 -10.66
CA PHE A 44 36.28 -0.43 -9.24
C PHE A 44 35.77 -1.75 -8.71
N ILE A 45 36.60 -2.46 -7.95
CA ILE A 45 36.29 -3.74 -7.35
C ILE A 45 36.82 -3.82 -5.91
N SER A 46 36.04 -4.45 -5.01
CA SER A 46 36.48 -4.70 -3.64
C SER A 46 37.66 -5.67 -3.59
N HIS A 47 38.58 -5.43 -2.65
CA HIS A 47 39.72 -6.33 -2.38
C HIS A 47 39.30 -7.77 -2.08
N LEU A 48 38.08 -7.99 -1.53
CA LEU A 48 37.53 -9.32 -1.24
C LEU A 48 37.32 -10.14 -2.54
N TYR A 49 37.05 -9.47 -3.65
CA TYR A 49 36.83 -10.11 -4.96
C TYR A 49 38.05 -10.02 -5.88
N ARG A 50 39.23 -9.72 -5.34
CA ARG A 50 40.47 -9.62 -6.12
C ARG A 50 40.76 -10.89 -6.94
N HIS A 51 40.35 -12.04 -6.46
CA HIS A 51 40.59 -13.35 -7.11
C HIS A 51 39.87 -13.51 -8.45
N ILE A 52 38.78 -12.76 -8.72
CA ILE A 52 38.05 -12.83 -9.99
C ILE A 52 38.60 -11.88 -11.07
N VAL A 53 39.44 -10.90 -10.70
CA VAL A 53 39.98 -9.88 -11.61
C VAL A 53 40.66 -10.49 -12.85
N PRO A 54 41.54 -11.52 -12.73
CA PRO A 54 42.17 -12.10 -13.91
C PRO A 54 41.18 -12.69 -14.91
N THR A 55 40.12 -13.34 -14.42
CA THR A 55 39.07 -13.92 -15.27
C THR A 55 38.27 -12.83 -15.95
N LEU A 56 37.88 -11.79 -15.21
CA LEU A 56 37.10 -10.68 -15.71
C LEU A 56 37.87 -9.89 -16.79
N VAL A 57 39.14 -9.58 -16.54
CA VAL A 57 40.02 -8.89 -17.51
C VAL A 57 40.21 -9.76 -18.77
N LYS A 58 40.41 -11.08 -18.63
CA LYS A 58 40.51 -11.99 -19.76
C LYS A 58 39.25 -12.01 -20.61
N ASP A 59 38.06 -12.05 -19.96
CA ASP A 59 36.79 -12.05 -20.68
C ASP A 59 36.58 -10.72 -21.42
N MET A 60 36.91 -9.58 -20.80
CA MET A 60 36.83 -8.25 -21.42
C MET A 60 37.79 -8.10 -22.62
N ASN A 61 39.03 -8.54 -22.47
CA ASN A 61 40.02 -8.51 -23.56
C ASN A 61 39.64 -9.43 -24.74
N ASN A 62 38.90 -10.52 -24.47
CA ASN A 62 38.37 -11.37 -25.54
C ASN A 62 37.23 -10.69 -26.33
N VAL A 63 36.48 -9.79 -25.69
CA VAL A 63 35.40 -9.03 -26.35
C VAL A 63 35.93 -7.83 -27.09
N CYS A 64 36.85 -7.06 -26.49
CA CYS A 64 37.42 -5.87 -27.09
C CYS A 64 38.94 -5.78 -26.76
N PRO A 65 39.80 -6.36 -27.64
CA PRO A 65 41.26 -6.37 -27.41
C PRO A 65 41.89 -4.98 -27.43
N GLU A 66 41.25 -4.02 -28.08
CA GLU A 66 41.78 -2.65 -28.27
C GLU A 66 41.55 -1.77 -27.04
N THR A 67 40.69 -2.16 -26.09
CA THR A 67 40.40 -1.39 -24.90
C THR A 67 41.43 -1.66 -23.81
N GLU A 68 42.03 -0.61 -23.29
CA GLU A 68 42.88 -0.71 -22.10
C GLU A 68 42.04 -0.94 -20.84
N ILE A 69 42.16 -2.11 -20.21
CA ILE A 69 41.39 -2.49 -19.03
C ILE A 69 42.20 -2.27 -17.76
N VAL A 70 41.70 -1.39 -16.87
CA VAL A 70 42.43 -0.98 -15.66
C VAL A 70 41.58 -1.31 -14.41
N PRO A 71 41.90 -2.39 -13.68
CA PRO A 71 41.24 -2.70 -12.41
C PRO A 71 41.70 -1.76 -11.30
N VAL A 72 40.73 -1.18 -10.59
CA VAL A 72 41.00 -0.35 -9.41
C VAL A 72 40.49 -1.12 -8.18
N ILE A 73 41.46 -1.68 -7.41
CA ILE A 73 41.15 -2.46 -6.22
C ILE A 73 40.92 -1.51 -5.05
N THR A 74 39.78 -1.62 -4.40
CA THR A 74 39.38 -0.77 -3.28
C THR A 74 39.33 -1.55 -1.97
N ASN A 75 39.53 -0.87 -0.85
CA ASN A 75 39.41 -1.47 0.49
C ASN A 75 37.95 -1.44 1.00
N LEU A 76 36.98 -1.41 0.09
CA LEU A 76 35.57 -1.46 0.46
C LEU A 76 35.16 -2.92 0.78
N ASN A 77 34.35 -3.10 1.80
CA ASN A 77 33.80 -4.40 2.14
C ASN A 77 32.68 -4.75 1.15
N GLY A 78 32.77 -5.87 0.47
CA GLY A 78 31.82 -6.60 -0.37
C GLY A 78 30.69 -5.81 -1.02
N VAL A 79 29.44 -6.16 -0.71
CA VAL A 79 28.24 -5.47 -1.19
C VAL A 79 28.01 -4.25 -0.30
N LEU A 80 28.13 -3.06 -0.88
CA LEU A 80 27.92 -1.79 -0.17
C LEU A 80 26.49 -1.69 0.37
N THR A 81 26.35 -1.48 1.67
CA THR A 81 25.11 -1.19 2.38
C THR A 81 24.98 0.31 2.66
N TYR A 82 23.85 0.75 3.21
CA TYR A 82 23.68 2.16 3.61
C TYR A 82 24.71 2.65 4.62
N GLU A 83 25.25 1.77 5.45
CA GLU A 83 26.28 2.06 6.44
C GLU A 83 27.66 2.30 5.80
N ASP A 84 27.85 1.84 4.56
CA ASP A 84 29.10 1.95 3.81
C ASP A 84 29.23 3.22 2.94
N ILE A 85 28.20 4.11 2.92
CA ILE A 85 28.21 5.35 2.09
C ILE A 85 29.41 6.21 2.41
N ALA A 86 29.67 6.50 3.67
CA ALA A 86 30.76 7.38 4.06
C ALA A 86 32.16 6.80 3.79
N PRO A 87 32.43 5.50 4.06
CA PRO A 87 33.67 4.84 3.63
C PRO A 87 33.84 4.83 2.11
N ALA A 88 32.80 4.48 1.35
CA ALA A 88 32.86 4.44 -0.10
C ALA A 88 33.12 5.82 -0.70
N TYR A 89 32.43 6.86 -0.21
CA TYR A 89 32.65 8.25 -0.60
C TYR A 89 34.13 8.66 -0.41
N LYS A 90 34.75 8.34 0.74
CA LYS A 90 36.17 8.65 1.00
C LYS A 90 37.09 7.98 0.01
N VAL A 91 36.87 6.71 -0.33
CA VAL A 91 37.70 5.95 -1.27
C VAL A 91 37.61 6.53 -2.68
N PHE A 92 36.44 6.81 -3.18
CA PHE A 92 36.22 7.37 -4.51
C PHE A 92 36.76 8.83 -4.58
N SER A 93 36.49 9.65 -3.55
CA SER A 93 37.00 11.02 -3.48
C SER A 93 38.53 11.06 -3.55
N ALA A 94 39.19 10.26 -2.72
CA ALA A 94 40.64 10.17 -2.72
C ALA A 94 41.21 9.72 -4.09
N TYR A 95 40.53 8.80 -4.78
CA TYR A 95 40.95 8.38 -6.10
C TYR A 95 40.82 9.50 -7.14
N PHE A 96 39.65 10.18 -7.21
CA PHE A 96 39.44 11.22 -8.21
C PHE A 96 40.15 12.54 -7.91
N GLU A 97 40.51 12.82 -6.67
CA GLU A 97 41.39 13.94 -6.32
C GLU A 97 42.82 13.76 -6.85
N GLN A 98 43.26 12.52 -6.99
CA GLN A 98 44.59 12.19 -7.50
C GLN A 98 44.57 11.97 -9.03
N TYR A 99 43.41 11.70 -9.63
CA TYR A 99 43.28 11.44 -11.07
C TYR A 99 43.41 12.75 -11.87
N ARG A 100 44.32 12.74 -12.86
CA ARG A 100 44.52 13.91 -13.75
C ARG A 100 43.68 13.77 -15.00
N PHE A 101 42.68 14.64 -15.14
CA PHE A 101 41.78 14.69 -16.31
C PHE A 101 42.44 15.48 -17.45
N ASP A 102 42.51 14.90 -18.66
CA ASP A 102 42.93 15.58 -19.90
C ASP A 102 41.68 15.93 -20.75
N LEU A 103 41.09 17.08 -20.47
CA LEU A 103 39.87 17.54 -21.15
C LEU A 103 40.08 17.93 -22.61
N SER A 104 41.35 18.05 -23.04
CA SER A 104 41.67 18.39 -24.44
C SER A 104 41.65 17.18 -25.35
N ASN A 105 42.01 16.00 -24.85
CA ASN A 105 42.18 14.79 -25.65
C ASN A 105 41.21 13.67 -25.27
N GLU A 106 40.58 13.73 -24.08
CA GLU A 106 39.77 12.65 -23.53
C GLU A 106 38.35 13.12 -23.18
N ARG A 107 37.39 12.22 -23.34
CA ARG A 107 36.00 12.33 -22.84
C ARG A 107 35.84 11.32 -21.73
N TYR A 108 35.17 11.72 -20.68
CA TYR A 108 35.03 10.90 -19.49
C TYR A 108 33.57 10.51 -19.28
N PHE A 109 33.36 9.23 -19.11
CA PHE A 109 32.03 8.66 -18.89
C PHE A 109 32.01 7.90 -17.57
N PHE A 110 30.91 7.97 -16.88
CA PHE A 110 30.67 7.10 -15.76
C PHE A 110 29.54 6.13 -16.09
N HIS A 111 29.86 4.83 -16.14
CA HIS A 111 28.91 3.78 -16.45
C HIS A 111 28.11 3.40 -15.20
N LEU A 112 26.79 3.59 -15.29
CA LEU A 112 25.82 3.14 -14.31
C LEU A 112 25.29 1.76 -14.74
N GLY A 113 25.90 0.71 -14.20
CA GLY A 113 25.41 -0.66 -14.40
C GLY A 113 24.05 -0.88 -13.68
N PRO A 114 23.26 -1.89 -14.07
CA PRO A 114 22.11 -2.35 -13.33
C PRO A 114 22.63 -2.95 -12.02
N GLY A 115 22.58 -2.21 -11.02
CA GLY A 115 23.11 -2.62 -9.74
C GLY A 115 22.57 -1.73 -8.65
N ASN A 116 22.97 -1.97 -7.51
CA ASN A 116 22.66 -1.39 -6.25
C ASN A 116 22.39 0.14 -6.37
N LEU A 117 21.16 0.55 -6.05
CA LEU A 117 20.69 1.93 -5.85
C LEU A 117 21.72 2.80 -5.12
N PHE A 118 22.46 2.17 -4.23
CA PHE A 118 23.52 2.72 -3.44
C PHE A 118 24.72 3.22 -4.25
N GLN A 119 25.18 2.47 -5.26
CA GLN A 119 26.26 2.90 -6.14
C GLN A 119 25.84 4.15 -6.94
N HIS A 120 24.58 4.20 -7.35
CA HIS A 120 24.00 5.35 -8.02
C HIS A 120 23.94 6.57 -7.08
N ALA A 121 23.46 6.38 -5.85
CA ALA A 121 23.40 7.45 -4.84
C ALA A 121 24.79 8.00 -4.48
N LEU A 122 25.78 7.12 -4.31
CA LEU A 122 27.16 7.51 -4.04
C LEU A 122 27.73 8.33 -5.18
N MET A 123 27.51 7.92 -6.44
CA MET A 123 27.96 8.65 -7.61
C MET A 123 27.30 10.02 -7.72
N LEU A 124 26.02 10.10 -7.41
CA LEU A 124 25.29 11.37 -7.38
C LEU A 124 25.84 12.32 -6.32
N ILE A 125 26.11 11.82 -5.11
CA ILE A 125 26.72 12.61 -4.05
C ILE A 125 28.10 13.10 -4.49
N MET A 126 28.92 12.26 -5.14
CA MET A 126 30.22 12.65 -5.66
C MET A 126 30.13 13.71 -6.73
N LEU A 127 29.22 13.57 -7.70
CA LEU A 127 29.00 14.56 -8.75
C LEU A 127 28.47 15.90 -8.20
N PHE A 128 27.69 15.88 -7.13
CA PHE A 128 27.23 17.10 -6.44
C PHE A 128 28.34 17.78 -5.66
N HIS A 129 29.16 17.02 -4.96
CA HIS A 129 30.22 17.55 -4.14
C HIS A 129 31.39 18.06 -4.99
N PHE A 130 31.77 17.29 -6.00
CA PHE A 130 32.81 17.66 -6.97
C PHE A 130 32.18 18.30 -8.21
N LYS A 131 31.63 19.52 -8.10
CA LYS A 131 31.05 20.31 -9.21
C LYS A 131 32.00 20.45 -10.44
N ARG A 132 33.17 19.82 -10.46
CA ARG A 132 34.22 19.92 -11.46
C ARG A 132 34.60 18.59 -12.12
N LEU A 133 33.92 17.47 -11.78
CA LEU A 133 34.21 16.20 -12.45
C LEU A 133 33.54 16.19 -13.85
N PRO A 134 34.34 15.98 -14.91
CA PRO A 134 33.89 16.14 -16.30
C PRO A 134 33.19 14.88 -16.83
N PHE A 135 32.37 14.21 -16.03
CA PHE A 135 31.70 12.97 -16.45
C PHE A 135 30.40 13.21 -17.18
N GLN A 136 30.22 12.50 -18.27
CA GLN A 136 28.92 12.20 -18.85
C GLN A 136 28.44 10.86 -18.26
N MET A 137 27.16 10.74 -17.96
CA MET A 137 26.59 9.51 -17.40
C MET A 137 26.17 8.57 -18.53
N LEU A 138 26.63 7.32 -18.46
CA LEU A 138 26.32 6.28 -19.44
C LEU A 138 25.50 5.18 -18.75
N ARG A 139 24.34 4.88 -19.30
CA ARG A 139 23.45 3.82 -18.83
C ARG A 139 23.29 2.77 -19.91
N LEU A 140 23.34 1.50 -19.49
CA LEU A 140 22.97 0.35 -20.33
C LEU A 140 21.74 -0.33 -19.77
N ALA A 141 20.81 -0.66 -20.63
CA ALA A 141 19.64 -1.46 -20.30
C ALA A 141 19.35 -2.47 -21.42
N PRO A 142 18.87 -3.69 -21.08
CA PRO A 142 18.31 -4.59 -22.08
C PRO A 142 17.14 -3.92 -22.82
N ASN A 143 17.07 -4.09 -24.13
CA ASN A 143 15.96 -3.56 -24.91
C ASN A 143 14.69 -4.41 -24.65
N PRO A 144 13.62 -3.84 -24.06
CA PRO A 144 12.40 -4.59 -23.79
C PRO A 144 11.65 -5.01 -25.06
N GLU A 145 11.84 -4.30 -26.17
CA GLU A 145 11.16 -4.59 -27.44
C GLU A 145 11.91 -5.63 -28.30
N LYS A 146 13.22 -5.78 -28.08
CA LYS A 146 14.07 -6.72 -28.82
C LYS A 146 14.98 -7.49 -27.86
N PRO A 147 14.59 -8.70 -27.44
CA PRO A 147 15.43 -9.53 -26.59
C PRO A 147 16.81 -9.78 -27.23
N GLY A 148 17.87 -9.42 -26.52
CA GLY A 148 19.26 -9.52 -26.96
C GLY A 148 19.91 -8.20 -27.42
N ASP A 149 19.12 -7.16 -27.65
CA ASP A 149 19.65 -5.81 -27.94
C ASP A 149 19.85 -5.01 -26.66
N ILE A 150 20.79 -4.07 -26.72
CA ILE A 150 21.13 -3.18 -25.60
C ILE A 150 20.81 -1.74 -25.99
N ILE A 151 20.10 -1.05 -25.11
CA ILE A 151 19.89 0.39 -25.23
C ILE A 151 20.99 1.08 -24.43
N MET A 152 21.73 1.95 -25.10
CA MET A 152 22.71 2.84 -24.47
C MET A 152 22.18 4.25 -24.46
N GLU A 153 22.18 4.86 -23.29
CA GLU A 153 21.78 6.24 -23.08
C GLU A 153 22.95 7.04 -22.51
N ILE A 154 23.33 8.12 -23.19
CA ILE A 154 24.32 9.09 -22.67
C ILE A 154 23.58 10.36 -22.28
N TYR A 155 23.71 10.74 -21.01
CA TYR A 155 23.08 11.93 -20.49
C TYR A 155 24.05 13.10 -20.49
N GLU A 156 23.78 14.06 -21.40
CA GLU A 156 24.46 15.35 -21.47
C GLU A 156 23.56 16.41 -20.85
N GLY A 157 23.91 16.96 -19.69
CA GLY A 157 23.16 18.07 -19.13
C GLY A 157 22.95 18.10 -17.63
N ASP A 158 21.97 18.92 -17.17
CA ASP A 158 21.71 19.13 -15.76
C ASP A 158 21.34 17.82 -15.05
N ILE A 159 22.28 17.31 -14.28
CA ILE A 159 22.19 16.09 -13.48
C ILE A 159 20.94 16.07 -12.58
N ARG A 160 20.41 17.26 -12.22
CA ARG A 160 19.17 17.40 -11.44
C ARG A 160 17.93 16.88 -12.19
N LYS A 161 17.87 17.08 -13.52
CA LYS A 161 16.79 16.54 -14.36
C LYS A 161 16.88 15.01 -14.46
N TRP A 162 18.10 14.49 -14.53
CA TRP A 162 18.34 13.07 -14.56
C TRP A 162 18.08 12.41 -13.20
N ILE A 163 18.48 13.04 -12.06
CA ILE A 163 18.09 12.60 -10.71
C ILE A 163 16.58 12.55 -10.56
N ALA A 164 15.88 13.57 -11.06
CA ALA A 164 14.41 13.56 -11.05
C ALA A 164 13.85 12.38 -11.87
N SER A 165 14.44 12.06 -13.03
CA SER A 165 14.00 10.92 -13.86
C SER A 165 14.37 9.56 -13.26
N ILE A 166 15.52 9.42 -12.59
CA ILE A 166 15.87 8.22 -11.80
C ILE A 166 14.99 8.11 -10.56
N ALA A 167 14.87 9.19 -9.79
CA ALA A 167 13.97 9.23 -8.64
C ALA A 167 12.54 8.86 -9.04
N ASP A 168 12.11 9.23 -10.26
CA ASP A 168 10.82 8.81 -10.82
C ASP A 168 10.83 7.35 -11.32
N SER A 169 11.93 6.86 -11.89
CA SER A 169 12.04 5.45 -12.30
C SER A 169 12.30 4.51 -11.13
N GLU A 170 13.00 4.97 -10.09
CA GLU A 170 13.22 4.21 -8.85
C GLU A 170 12.07 4.34 -7.88
N LYS A 171 11.38 5.47 -7.81
CA LYS A 171 10.03 5.53 -7.24
C LYS A 171 9.12 4.51 -7.92
N ARG A 172 9.29 4.23 -9.21
CA ARG A 172 8.58 3.14 -9.92
C ARG A 172 9.06 1.74 -9.50
N ASN A 173 10.33 1.53 -9.14
CA ASN A 173 10.89 0.20 -8.81
C ASN A 173 10.95 -0.11 -7.30
N VAL A 174 11.30 0.85 -6.44
CA VAL A 174 11.17 0.73 -4.97
C VAL A 174 9.73 0.96 -4.53
N ALA A 175 8.97 1.82 -5.25
CA ALA A 175 7.54 1.90 -5.12
C ALA A 175 6.82 0.63 -5.59
N ALA A 176 7.43 -0.26 -6.38
CA ALA A 176 6.84 -1.54 -6.73
C ALA A 176 6.80 -2.53 -5.55
N GLN A 177 7.70 -2.43 -4.56
CA GLN A 177 7.62 -3.23 -3.32
C GLN A 177 6.82 -2.56 -2.19
N THR A 178 6.52 -1.26 -2.32
CA THR A 178 5.85 -0.47 -1.27
C THR A 178 4.82 0.52 -1.83
N PHE A 179 4.40 0.38 -3.09
CA PHE A 179 3.51 1.36 -3.73
C PHE A 179 2.18 1.50 -2.98
N LEU A 180 1.58 0.39 -2.57
CA LEU A 180 0.37 0.41 -1.75
C LEU A 180 0.67 0.89 -0.31
N LYS A 181 1.87 0.64 0.23
CA LYS A 181 2.31 1.12 1.54
C LYS A 181 2.66 2.62 1.54
N SER A 182 3.23 3.16 0.46
CA SER A 182 3.66 4.56 0.39
C SER A 182 2.52 5.57 0.38
N CYS A 183 1.29 5.08 0.27
CA CYS A 183 0.11 5.93 0.21
C CYS A 183 -0.48 6.23 1.59
N ILE A 184 -0.23 5.35 2.57
CA ILE A 184 -0.59 5.54 3.97
C ILE A 184 0.46 4.76 4.77
N GLU A 185 1.34 5.46 5.47
CA GLU A 185 2.23 4.82 6.44
C GLU A 185 1.38 4.13 7.49
N THR A 186 1.36 2.81 7.49
CA THR A 186 0.64 2.04 8.49
C THR A 186 1.65 1.39 9.44
N ARG A 187 1.43 1.59 10.73
CA ARG A 187 2.17 0.94 11.81
C ARG A 187 1.50 -0.38 12.25
N ASN A 188 0.28 -0.63 11.79
CA ASN A 188 -0.47 -1.84 12.13
C ASN A 188 0.09 -3.06 11.38
N PRO A 189 0.62 -4.10 12.08
CA PRO A 189 1.26 -5.24 11.42
C PRO A 189 0.27 -6.11 10.64
N VAL A 190 -0.99 -6.21 11.10
CA VAL A 190 -2.03 -6.99 10.41
C VAL A 190 -2.42 -6.31 9.10
N PHE A 191 -2.57 -4.99 9.14
CA PHE A 191 -2.88 -4.22 7.93
C PHE A 191 -1.71 -4.20 6.95
N ASN A 192 -0.46 -4.12 7.44
CA ASN A 192 0.73 -4.25 6.60
C ASN A 192 0.74 -5.57 5.81
N LYS A 193 0.45 -6.70 6.48
CA LYS A 193 0.38 -8.01 5.82
C LYS A 193 -0.73 -8.06 4.78
N LEU A 194 -1.91 -7.50 5.08
CA LEU A 194 -3.01 -7.43 4.14
C LEU A 194 -2.64 -6.61 2.88
N ILE A 195 -1.93 -5.50 3.05
CA ILE A 195 -1.43 -4.69 1.92
C ILE A 195 -0.40 -5.46 1.08
N GLU A 196 0.49 -6.23 1.71
CA GLU A 196 1.46 -7.09 1.01
C GLU A 196 0.76 -8.18 0.17
N GLU A 197 -0.22 -8.86 0.75
CA GLU A 197 -1.03 -9.85 0.04
C GLU A 197 -1.78 -9.23 -1.15
N MET A 198 -2.35 -8.05 -0.93
CA MET A 198 -3.08 -7.29 -1.96
C MET A 198 -2.17 -6.83 -3.09
N GLU A 199 -0.95 -6.38 -2.79
CA GLU A 199 0.05 -6.00 -3.79
C GLU A 199 0.49 -7.20 -4.62
N HIS A 200 0.68 -8.36 -3.97
CA HIS A 200 0.98 -9.61 -4.67
C HIS A 200 -0.15 -9.99 -5.64
N VAL A 201 -1.40 -9.98 -5.17
CA VAL A 201 -2.58 -10.25 -6.00
C VAL A 201 -2.70 -9.25 -7.14
N ALA A 202 -2.53 -7.95 -6.85
CA ALA A 202 -2.60 -6.89 -7.86
C ALA A 202 -1.57 -7.06 -8.98
N THR A 203 -0.44 -7.70 -8.73
CA THR A 203 0.62 -7.88 -9.73
C THR A 203 0.53 -9.20 -10.50
N HIS A 204 -0.06 -10.25 -9.90
CA HIS A 204 -0.04 -11.60 -10.46
C HIS A 204 -1.41 -12.14 -10.87
N SER A 205 -2.50 -11.44 -10.56
CA SER A 205 -3.86 -11.89 -10.86
C SER A 205 -4.67 -10.82 -11.59
N THR A 206 -5.50 -11.27 -12.53
CA THR A 206 -6.55 -10.46 -13.20
C THR A 206 -7.95 -10.80 -12.68
N ALA A 207 -8.05 -11.74 -11.73
CA ALA A 207 -9.31 -12.14 -11.14
C ALA A 207 -9.96 -10.99 -10.36
N PRO A 208 -11.29 -11.03 -10.16
CA PRO A 208 -12.01 -10.02 -9.38
C PRO A 208 -11.46 -9.88 -7.95
N VAL A 209 -11.44 -8.63 -7.47
CA VAL A 209 -11.06 -8.27 -6.10
C VAL A 209 -12.27 -7.67 -5.39
N LEU A 210 -12.59 -8.19 -4.22
CA LEU A 210 -13.65 -7.67 -3.35
C LEU A 210 -13.01 -6.97 -2.14
N LEU A 211 -13.26 -5.66 -2.01
CA LEU A 211 -12.84 -4.84 -0.89
C LEU A 211 -14.04 -4.63 0.04
N SER A 212 -14.06 -5.26 1.19
CA SER A 212 -15.08 -5.04 2.21
C SER A 212 -14.53 -4.19 3.37
N GLY A 213 -15.41 -3.46 4.03
CA GLY A 213 -15.04 -2.67 5.20
C GLY A 213 -15.95 -1.46 5.40
N PRO A 214 -15.91 -0.83 6.57
CA PRO A 214 -16.82 0.26 6.90
C PRO A 214 -16.64 1.46 5.98
N THR A 215 -17.65 2.33 5.95
CA THR A 215 -17.59 3.59 5.22
C THR A 215 -16.39 4.42 5.67
N GLY A 216 -15.67 5.03 4.70
CA GLY A 216 -14.47 5.84 5.00
C GLY A 216 -13.23 5.03 5.39
N SER A 217 -13.21 3.69 5.25
CA SER A 217 -12.02 2.85 5.53
C SER A 217 -10.92 2.91 4.47
N GLY A 218 -11.18 3.59 3.32
CA GLY A 218 -10.21 3.79 2.25
C GLY A 218 -10.37 2.86 1.05
N LYS A 219 -11.49 2.14 0.89
CA LYS A 219 -11.75 1.19 -0.23
C LYS A 219 -11.47 1.80 -1.61
N SER A 220 -12.08 2.96 -1.90
CA SER A 220 -11.96 3.62 -3.22
C SER A 220 -10.55 4.13 -3.48
N GLN A 221 -9.86 4.65 -2.45
CA GLN A 221 -8.46 5.05 -2.58
C GLN A 221 -7.57 3.84 -2.89
N LEU A 222 -7.81 2.72 -2.21
CA LEU A 222 -7.04 1.50 -2.40
C LEU A 222 -7.27 0.89 -3.78
N ALA A 223 -8.52 0.87 -4.27
CA ALA A 223 -8.84 0.45 -5.65
C ALA A 223 -8.09 1.29 -6.69
N ARG A 224 -8.03 2.61 -6.50
CA ARG A 224 -7.27 3.52 -7.37
C ARG A 224 -5.77 3.25 -7.31
N LYS A 225 -5.24 2.93 -6.12
CA LYS A 225 -3.82 2.59 -5.95
C LYS A 225 -3.45 1.24 -6.58
N ILE A 226 -4.34 0.26 -6.54
CA ILE A 226 -4.19 -1.00 -7.29
C ILE A 226 -4.10 -0.71 -8.81
N TYR A 227 -4.96 0.16 -9.33
CA TYR A 227 -4.88 0.58 -10.73
C TYR A 227 -3.54 1.28 -11.04
N GLU A 228 -3.13 2.28 -10.24
CA GLU A 228 -1.87 3.00 -10.45
C GLU A 228 -0.67 2.04 -10.43
N LEU A 229 -0.64 1.06 -9.52
CA LEU A 229 0.38 0.02 -9.47
C LEU A 229 0.43 -0.79 -10.77
N ARG A 230 -0.73 -1.28 -11.23
CA ARG A 230 -0.82 -2.10 -12.46
C ARG A 230 -0.47 -1.29 -13.71
N TYR A 231 -0.93 -0.05 -13.78
CA TYR A 231 -0.64 0.87 -14.88
C TYR A 231 0.86 1.16 -14.97
N ASN A 232 1.49 1.48 -13.84
CA ASN A 232 2.94 1.75 -13.77
C ASN A 232 3.80 0.52 -14.13
N LYS A 233 3.27 -0.69 -13.90
CA LYS A 233 3.92 -1.96 -14.31
C LYS A 233 3.59 -2.36 -15.75
N GLY A 234 2.81 -1.59 -16.48
CA GLY A 234 2.40 -1.92 -17.85
C GLY A 234 1.43 -3.11 -17.96
N LEU A 235 0.79 -3.50 -16.84
CA LEU A 235 -0.14 -4.64 -16.78
C LEU A 235 -1.57 -4.29 -17.21
N VAL A 236 -1.90 -3.01 -17.29
CA VAL A 236 -3.23 -2.49 -17.63
C VAL A 236 -3.05 -1.26 -18.50
N PRO A 237 -3.35 -1.33 -19.82
CA PRO A 237 -3.24 -0.18 -20.73
C PRO A 237 -4.47 0.74 -20.69
N GLY A 238 -5.63 0.21 -20.26
CA GLY A 238 -6.91 0.94 -20.25
C GLY A 238 -7.12 1.80 -19.01
N SER A 239 -8.27 2.47 -18.96
CA SER A 239 -8.61 3.47 -17.94
C SER A 239 -9.11 2.85 -16.62
N PHE A 240 -9.00 3.62 -15.54
CA PHE A 240 -9.72 3.36 -14.28
C PHE A 240 -11.11 3.98 -14.35
N VAL A 241 -12.13 3.15 -14.30
CA VAL A 241 -13.54 3.58 -14.31
C VAL A 241 -14.14 3.29 -12.94
N GLU A 242 -14.47 4.36 -12.22
CA GLU A 242 -15.06 4.29 -10.87
C GLU A 242 -16.56 4.58 -10.95
N VAL A 243 -17.35 3.73 -10.32
CA VAL A 243 -18.80 3.82 -10.30
C VAL A 243 -19.30 3.61 -8.88
N ASN A 244 -20.01 4.58 -8.34
CA ASN A 244 -20.74 4.39 -7.08
C ASN A 244 -22.12 3.83 -7.40
N CYS A 245 -22.36 2.55 -7.06
CA CYS A 245 -23.60 1.85 -7.37
C CYS A 245 -24.81 2.42 -6.63
N ALA A 246 -24.62 3.08 -5.49
CA ALA A 246 -25.72 3.74 -4.76
C ALA A 246 -26.30 4.95 -5.52
N THR A 247 -25.55 5.54 -6.45
CA THR A 247 -26.05 6.64 -7.29
C THR A 247 -26.82 6.16 -8.52
N LEU A 248 -26.77 4.87 -8.79
CA LEU A 248 -27.42 4.27 -9.95
C LEU A 248 -28.87 3.85 -9.59
N GLN A 249 -29.86 4.56 -10.12
CA GLN A 249 -31.27 4.30 -9.83
C GLN A 249 -32.12 4.19 -11.11
N GLY A 250 -33.16 3.37 -11.07
CA GLY A 250 -34.13 3.21 -12.15
C GLY A 250 -33.51 2.71 -13.47
N GLU A 251 -34.14 3.09 -14.60
CA GLU A 251 -33.69 2.70 -15.96
C GLU A 251 -32.29 3.26 -16.34
N SER A 252 -31.86 4.30 -15.65
CA SER A 252 -30.54 4.89 -15.89
C SER A 252 -29.38 3.93 -15.56
N VAL A 253 -29.59 2.94 -14.70
CA VAL A 253 -28.57 1.92 -14.35
C VAL A 253 -28.08 1.17 -15.58
N LEU A 254 -29.03 0.65 -16.38
CA LEU A 254 -28.73 -0.10 -17.61
C LEU A 254 -27.97 0.78 -18.59
N SER A 255 -28.47 1.99 -18.85
CA SER A 255 -27.86 2.95 -19.75
C SER A 255 -26.47 3.38 -19.29
N ASN A 256 -26.26 3.58 -17.99
CA ASN A 256 -24.96 3.98 -17.45
C ASN A 256 -23.93 2.86 -17.54
N LEU A 257 -24.26 1.66 -17.08
CA LEU A 257 -23.32 0.53 -17.04
C LEU A 257 -23.09 -0.06 -18.44
N PHE A 258 -24.16 -0.38 -19.16
CA PHE A 258 -24.08 -1.15 -20.41
C PHE A 258 -24.17 -0.29 -21.67
N GLY A 259 -24.59 0.98 -21.53
CA GLY A 259 -24.83 1.85 -22.68
C GLY A 259 -26.20 1.65 -23.30
N HIS A 260 -26.51 2.42 -24.34
CA HIS A 260 -27.76 2.32 -25.09
C HIS A 260 -27.60 2.79 -26.53
N VAL A 261 -28.46 2.29 -27.40
CA VAL A 261 -28.59 2.80 -28.77
C VAL A 261 -29.67 3.88 -28.85
N ARG A 262 -29.60 4.70 -29.88
CA ARG A 262 -30.59 5.76 -30.13
C ARG A 262 -32.00 5.15 -30.25
N GLY A 263 -32.96 5.74 -29.53
CA GLY A 263 -34.36 5.32 -29.57
C GLY A 263 -34.73 4.14 -28.64
N SER A 264 -33.82 3.67 -27.81
CA SER A 264 -34.02 2.53 -26.91
C SER A 264 -35.03 2.80 -25.77
N PHE A 265 -35.19 4.05 -25.38
CA PHE A 265 -36.19 4.52 -24.40
C PHE A 265 -36.57 5.98 -24.66
N THR A 266 -37.61 6.47 -24.02
CA THR A 266 -38.09 7.85 -24.13
C THR A 266 -36.97 8.81 -23.65
N GLY A 267 -36.43 9.61 -24.60
CA GLY A 267 -35.29 10.52 -24.32
C GLY A 267 -33.94 10.01 -24.76
N ALA A 268 -33.80 8.79 -25.29
CA ALA A 268 -32.55 8.27 -25.87
C ALA A 268 -32.26 8.88 -27.25
N THR A 269 -31.83 10.15 -27.26
CA THR A 269 -31.55 10.93 -28.49
C THR A 269 -30.19 10.60 -29.11
N THR A 270 -29.24 10.11 -28.32
CA THR A 270 -27.85 9.81 -28.71
C THR A 270 -27.49 8.36 -28.34
N VAL A 271 -26.40 7.86 -28.89
CA VAL A 271 -25.80 6.58 -28.49
C VAL A 271 -24.87 6.80 -27.29
N ARG A 272 -24.90 5.90 -26.31
CA ARG A 272 -23.98 5.89 -25.15
C ARG A 272 -23.25 4.55 -25.08
N GLN A 273 -21.92 4.58 -24.96
CA GLN A 273 -21.12 3.35 -24.93
C GLN A 273 -21.26 2.52 -23.64
N GLY A 274 -21.59 3.14 -22.51
CA GLY A 274 -21.64 2.49 -21.20
C GLY A 274 -20.25 2.36 -20.52
N LEU A 275 -20.29 2.33 -19.18
CA LEU A 275 -19.11 2.34 -18.34
C LEU A 275 -18.29 1.04 -18.45
N LEU A 276 -18.95 -0.11 -18.66
CA LEU A 276 -18.26 -1.38 -18.89
C LEU A 276 -17.38 -1.32 -20.16
N LYS A 277 -17.86 -0.67 -21.22
CA LYS A 277 -17.06 -0.49 -22.44
C LYS A 277 -15.94 0.49 -22.26
N THR A 278 -16.18 1.56 -21.50
CA THR A 278 -15.14 2.56 -21.16
C THR A 278 -14.00 1.94 -20.35
N ALA A 279 -14.30 0.91 -19.53
CA ALA A 279 -13.30 0.18 -18.73
C ALA A 279 -12.53 -0.90 -19.52
N HIS A 280 -12.75 -1.01 -20.83
CA HIS A 280 -12.07 -2.02 -21.66
C HIS A 280 -10.55 -1.95 -21.53
N GLU A 281 -9.91 -3.12 -21.34
CA GLU A 281 -8.48 -3.28 -21.05
C GLU A 281 -7.98 -2.52 -19.81
N GLY A 282 -8.93 -1.99 -19.00
CA GLY A 282 -8.69 -1.22 -17.80
C GLY A 282 -9.18 -1.91 -16.54
N ILE A 283 -9.50 -1.09 -15.53
CA ILE A 283 -10.10 -1.53 -14.28
C ILE A 283 -11.48 -0.88 -14.12
N LEU A 284 -12.49 -1.70 -13.86
CA LEU A 284 -13.81 -1.26 -13.42
C LEU A 284 -13.89 -1.41 -11.90
N PHE A 285 -14.06 -0.29 -11.19
CA PHE A 285 -14.31 -0.27 -9.76
C PHE A 285 -15.78 0.04 -9.48
N LEU A 286 -16.50 -0.95 -8.93
CA LEU A 286 -17.88 -0.81 -8.51
C LEU A 286 -17.93 -0.62 -6.99
N ASP A 287 -18.07 0.61 -6.53
CA ASP A 287 -18.22 0.91 -5.11
C ASP A 287 -19.68 0.70 -4.67
N GLU A 288 -19.87 0.22 -3.45
CA GLU A 288 -21.15 -0.15 -2.86
C GLU A 288 -21.93 -1.16 -3.76
N ILE A 289 -21.27 -2.24 -4.18
CA ILE A 289 -21.81 -3.27 -5.08
C ILE A 289 -23.13 -3.88 -4.57
N ALA A 290 -23.36 -3.90 -3.26
CA ALA A 290 -24.58 -4.37 -2.64
C ALA A 290 -25.84 -3.58 -3.02
N GLU A 291 -25.67 -2.34 -3.53
CA GLU A 291 -26.78 -1.47 -3.94
C GLU A 291 -27.28 -1.77 -5.35
N ILE A 292 -26.62 -2.62 -6.12
CA ILE A 292 -27.05 -2.97 -7.48
C ILE A 292 -28.35 -3.80 -7.43
N PRO A 293 -29.41 -3.40 -8.15
CA PRO A 293 -30.66 -4.16 -8.22
C PRO A 293 -30.46 -5.60 -8.74
N LEU A 294 -31.20 -6.57 -8.21
CA LEU A 294 -31.12 -8.00 -8.57
C LEU A 294 -31.16 -8.28 -10.08
N GLN A 295 -31.95 -7.53 -10.81
CA GLN A 295 -32.08 -7.67 -12.27
C GLN A 295 -30.78 -7.32 -12.99
N ILE A 296 -30.07 -6.30 -12.49
CA ILE A 296 -28.80 -5.84 -13.03
C ILE A 296 -27.67 -6.80 -12.66
N GLN A 297 -27.74 -7.42 -11.47
CA GLN A 297 -26.77 -8.42 -11.06
C GLN A 297 -26.67 -9.59 -12.03
N VAL A 298 -27.80 -10.02 -12.64
CA VAL A 298 -27.80 -11.08 -13.67
C VAL A 298 -27.02 -10.67 -14.91
N ILE A 299 -27.26 -9.45 -15.39
CA ILE A 299 -26.61 -8.93 -16.60
C ILE A 299 -25.11 -8.69 -16.35
N LEU A 300 -24.79 -8.19 -15.16
CA LEU A 300 -23.40 -7.96 -14.73
C LEU A 300 -22.62 -9.28 -14.63
N LEU A 301 -23.23 -10.32 -14.03
CA LEU A 301 -22.64 -11.66 -13.96
C LEU A 301 -22.25 -12.16 -15.35
N LYS A 302 -23.20 -12.09 -16.30
CA LYS A 302 -22.96 -12.52 -17.68
C LYS A 302 -21.84 -11.71 -18.35
N ALA A 303 -21.81 -10.39 -18.13
CA ALA A 303 -20.76 -9.52 -18.66
C ALA A 303 -19.36 -9.85 -18.10
N ILE A 304 -19.27 -10.25 -16.82
CA ILE A 304 -18.01 -10.67 -16.17
C ILE A 304 -17.53 -12.03 -16.71
N GLU A 305 -18.44 -12.98 -16.95
CA GLU A 305 -18.12 -14.33 -17.38
C GLU A 305 -17.78 -14.40 -18.87
N GLU A 306 -18.63 -13.82 -19.71
CA GLU A 306 -18.51 -13.91 -21.18
C GLU A 306 -17.64 -12.78 -21.76
N LYS A 307 -17.33 -11.74 -20.98
CA LYS A 307 -16.69 -10.50 -21.45
C LYS A 307 -17.44 -9.81 -22.57
N LYS A 308 -18.76 -10.06 -22.61
CA LYS A 308 -19.70 -9.53 -23.61
C LYS A 308 -21.01 -9.11 -22.91
N PHE A 309 -21.59 -8.05 -23.41
CA PHE A 309 -22.90 -7.57 -22.97
C PHE A 309 -23.62 -6.87 -24.12
N TYR A 310 -24.92 -6.66 -23.95
CA TYR A 310 -25.75 -5.98 -24.95
C TYR A 310 -26.12 -4.58 -24.43
N PRO A 311 -25.81 -3.51 -25.19
CA PRO A 311 -26.34 -2.19 -24.91
C PRO A 311 -27.87 -2.19 -24.92
N PHE A 312 -28.49 -1.36 -24.11
CA PHE A 312 -29.94 -1.31 -24.04
C PHE A 312 -30.57 -0.97 -25.39
N GLY A 313 -31.49 -1.81 -25.87
CA GLY A 313 -32.11 -1.70 -27.18
C GLY A 313 -31.29 -2.20 -28.37
N SER A 314 -30.16 -2.90 -28.12
CA SER A 314 -29.31 -3.48 -29.17
C SER A 314 -29.25 -5.00 -29.09
N ASP A 315 -29.35 -5.65 -30.27
CA ASP A 315 -29.14 -7.10 -30.43
C ASP A 315 -27.67 -7.43 -30.77
N THR A 316 -26.82 -6.40 -30.94
CA THR A 316 -25.41 -6.58 -31.23
C THR A 316 -24.60 -6.56 -29.92
N PRO A 317 -23.86 -7.65 -29.60
CA PRO A 317 -23.06 -7.70 -28.38
C PRO A 317 -21.83 -6.80 -28.50
N VAL A 318 -21.45 -6.21 -27.38
CA VAL A 318 -20.23 -5.42 -27.22
C VAL A 318 -19.25 -6.23 -26.37
N HIS A 319 -18.03 -6.39 -26.86
CA HIS A 319 -16.94 -7.03 -26.11
C HIS A 319 -16.23 -6.01 -25.22
N SER A 320 -15.99 -6.38 -23.97
CA SER A 320 -15.17 -5.61 -23.04
C SER A 320 -14.46 -6.53 -22.05
N ASP A 321 -13.14 -6.55 -22.12
CA ASP A 321 -12.29 -7.21 -21.14
C ASP A 321 -11.78 -6.18 -20.16
N PHE A 322 -12.14 -6.30 -18.89
CA PHE A 322 -11.73 -5.44 -17.80
C PHE A 322 -11.45 -6.26 -16.55
N GLN A 323 -10.56 -5.79 -15.69
CA GLN A 323 -10.45 -6.33 -14.35
C GLN A 323 -11.49 -5.66 -13.45
N LEU A 324 -12.19 -6.47 -12.65
CA LEU A 324 -13.21 -5.98 -11.74
C LEU A 324 -12.64 -5.82 -10.32
N ILE A 325 -12.87 -4.67 -9.72
CA ILE A 325 -12.73 -4.44 -8.28
C ILE A 325 -14.11 -4.04 -7.74
N CYS A 326 -14.54 -4.66 -6.65
CA CYS A 326 -15.80 -4.33 -5.98
C CYS A 326 -15.54 -3.78 -4.58
N GLY A 327 -16.27 -2.73 -4.20
CA GLY A 327 -16.30 -2.17 -2.86
C GLY A 327 -17.65 -2.40 -2.19
N THR A 328 -17.65 -2.71 -0.88
CA THR A 328 -18.90 -2.78 -0.10
C THR A 328 -18.66 -2.50 1.38
N ASN A 329 -19.64 -1.88 2.03
CA ASN A 329 -19.69 -1.74 3.49
C ASN A 329 -20.65 -2.77 4.13
N ARG A 330 -21.42 -3.53 3.31
CA ARG A 330 -22.38 -4.55 3.77
C ARG A 330 -21.75 -5.94 3.77
N ASP A 331 -22.32 -6.82 4.60
CA ASP A 331 -22.02 -8.25 4.57
C ASP A 331 -22.81 -8.90 3.40
N LEU A 332 -22.12 -9.18 2.28
CA LEU A 332 -22.75 -9.76 1.10
C LEU A 332 -23.35 -11.16 1.36
N ALA A 333 -22.80 -11.92 2.32
CA ALA A 333 -23.38 -13.20 2.68
C ALA A 333 -24.75 -13.01 3.37
N GLU A 334 -24.90 -11.96 4.17
CA GLU A 334 -26.20 -11.58 4.76
C GLU A 334 -27.16 -11.06 3.69
N GLU A 335 -26.67 -10.24 2.73
CA GLU A 335 -27.48 -9.76 1.61
C GLU A 335 -28.00 -10.93 0.74
N VAL A 336 -27.21 -12.00 0.57
CA VAL A 336 -27.64 -13.23 -0.11
C VAL A 336 -28.73 -13.95 0.69
N ARG A 337 -28.56 -14.11 2.01
CA ARG A 337 -29.58 -14.74 2.88
C ARG A 337 -30.92 -14.00 2.85
N GLN A 338 -30.86 -12.68 2.74
CA GLN A 338 -32.04 -11.82 2.66
C GLN A 338 -32.61 -11.69 1.23
N GLY A 339 -32.03 -12.39 0.25
CA GLY A 339 -32.49 -12.37 -1.14
C GLY A 339 -32.24 -11.06 -1.87
N ARG A 340 -31.38 -10.17 -1.37
CA ARG A 340 -31.04 -8.89 -2.01
C ARG A 340 -29.77 -8.97 -2.89
N PHE A 341 -28.97 -10.01 -2.71
CA PHE A 341 -27.80 -10.27 -3.54
C PHE A 341 -27.78 -11.72 -4.04
N ARG A 342 -27.32 -11.95 -5.26
CA ARG A 342 -27.29 -13.30 -5.86
C ARG A 342 -26.04 -14.06 -5.41
N LEU A 343 -26.21 -15.33 -5.07
CA LEU A 343 -25.11 -16.20 -4.67
C LEU A 343 -24.12 -16.45 -5.82
N ASP A 344 -24.61 -16.59 -7.05
CA ASP A 344 -23.77 -16.83 -8.24
C ASP A 344 -22.85 -15.63 -8.51
N LEU A 345 -23.37 -14.41 -8.44
CA LEU A 345 -22.55 -13.20 -8.57
C LEU A 345 -21.53 -13.10 -7.44
N LEU A 346 -21.94 -13.36 -6.19
CA LEU A 346 -21.03 -13.37 -5.04
C LEU A 346 -19.86 -14.34 -5.27
N SER A 347 -20.15 -15.55 -5.70
CA SER A 347 -19.12 -16.57 -5.98
C SER A 347 -18.14 -16.12 -7.05
N ARG A 348 -18.58 -15.34 -8.03
CA ARG A 348 -17.75 -14.84 -9.12
C ARG A 348 -16.85 -13.66 -8.71
N ILE A 349 -17.35 -12.74 -7.86
CA ILE A 349 -16.60 -11.55 -7.45
C ILE A 349 -15.73 -11.77 -6.19
N ASN A 350 -15.98 -12.83 -5.43
CA ASN A 350 -15.34 -13.13 -4.15
C ASN A 350 -14.07 -14.00 -4.32
N MET A 351 -13.36 -13.90 -5.45
CA MET A 351 -12.13 -14.65 -5.68
C MET A 351 -11.02 -14.19 -4.73
N TRP A 352 -10.79 -12.89 -4.65
CA TRP A 352 -9.86 -12.27 -3.73
C TRP A 352 -10.61 -11.29 -2.83
N HIS A 353 -10.78 -11.67 -1.57
CA HIS A 353 -11.51 -10.87 -0.59
C HIS A 353 -10.58 -10.26 0.43
N PHE A 354 -10.59 -8.93 0.51
CA PHE A 354 -9.81 -8.16 1.48
C PHE A 354 -10.75 -7.33 2.35
N ARG A 355 -10.70 -7.59 3.67
CA ARG A 355 -11.47 -6.82 4.64
C ARG A 355 -10.60 -5.71 5.22
N LEU A 356 -10.96 -4.47 4.92
CA LEU A 356 -10.32 -3.29 5.48
C LEU A 356 -10.81 -3.05 6.91
N PRO A 357 -9.90 -2.95 7.90
CA PRO A 357 -10.28 -2.67 9.27
C PRO A 357 -10.78 -1.22 9.43
N ALA A 358 -11.63 -1.01 10.43
CA ALA A 358 -12.03 0.32 10.86
C ALA A 358 -10.84 1.08 11.48
N LEU A 359 -10.91 2.41 11.51
CA LEU A 359 -9.86 3.25 12.13
C LEU A 359 -9.62 2.89 13.60
N ARG A 360 -10.68 2.60 14.34
CA ARG A 360 -10.61 2.16 15.74
C ARG A 360 -9.97 0.77 15.96
N GLU A 361 -9.85 -0.05 14.91
CA GLU A 361 -9.17 -1.36 14.94
C GLU A 361 -7.66 -1.22 14.67
N ARG A 362 -7.20 0.01 14.32
CA ARG A 362 -5.80 0.34 14.02
C ARG A 362 -5.42 1.74 14.53
N LEU A 363 -5.54 1.92 15.83
CA LEU A 363 -5.30 3.22 16.51
C LEU A 363 -3.88 3.75 16.28
N GLU A 364 -2.89 2.88 16.12
CA GLU A 364 -1.51 3.21 15.82
C GLU A 364 -1.32 3.92 14.46
N ASP A 365 -2.31 3.83 13.58
CA ASP A 365 -2.30 4.50 12.28
C ASP A 365 -2.87 5.92 12.32
N ILE A 366 -3.45 6.35 13.44
CA ILE A 366 -4.05 7.69 13.56
C ILE A 366 -2.98 8.76 13.39
N GLU A 367 -1.86 8.66 14.11
CA GLU A 367 -0.80 9.67 14.05
C GLU A 367 -0.16 9.81 12.66
N PRO A 368 0.25 8.75 11.97
CA PRO A 368 0.74 8.85 10.58
C PRO A 368 -0.28 9.46 9.63
N ASN A 369 -1.56 9.14 9.80
CA ASN A 369 -2.62 9.69 8.95
C ASN A 369 -2.89 11.17 9.23
N ILE A 370 -2.75 11.65 10.46
CA ILE A 370 -2.80 13.09 10.78
C ILE A 370 -1.71 13.82 9.98
N ASN A 371 -0.47 13.34 10.00
CA ASN A 371 0.63 13.93 9.25
C ASN A 371 0.35 13.93 7.74
N TYR A 372 -0.12 12.81 7.22
CA TYR A 372 -0.50 12.68 5.80
C TYR A 372 -1.58 13.70 5.39
N GLU A 373 -2.64 13.86 6.19
CA GLU A 373 -3.72 14.80 5.89
C GLU A 373 -3.25 16.25 6.00
N LEU A 374 -2.41 16.60 6.97
CA LEU A 374 -1.78 17.91 7.07
C LEU A 374 -0.99 18.25 5.79
N ASP A 375 -0.14 17.33 5.35
CA ASP A 375 0.66 17.50 4.13
C ASP A 375 -0.20 17.55 2.86
N ARG A 376 -1.23 16.73 2.79
CA ARG A 376 -2.17 16.69 1.67
C ARG A 376 -2.91 18.02 1.53
N HIS A 377 -3.47 18.54 2.61
CA HIS A 377 -4.17 19.81 2.59
C HIS A 377 -3.23 20.98 2.32
N THR A 378 -1.99 20.93 2.83
CA THR A 378 -0.95 21.91 2.50
C THR A 378 -0.68 21.97 1.00
N ARG A 379 -0.56 20.79 0.34
CA ARG A 379 -0.35 20.70 -1.12
C ARG A 379 -1.55 21.21 -1.93
N LEU A 380 -2.76 20.93 -1.46
CA LEU A 380 -3.99 21.31 -2.18
C LEU A 380 -4.34 22.80 -2.02
N LYS A 381 -4.14 23.34 -0.82
CA LYS A 381 -4.56 24.71 -0.48
C LYS A 381 -3.42 25.74 -0.50
N GLY A 382 -2.16 25.29 -0.58
CA GLY A 382 -0.98 26.16 -0.57
C GLY A 382 -0.69 26.80 0.80
N PHE A 383 -1.42 26.39 1.85
CA PHE A 383 -1.31 26.94 3.21
C PHE A 383 -0.85 25.84 4.16
N LYS A 384 0.29 26.06 4.82
CA LYS A 384 0.83 25.12 5.80
C LYS A 384 0.31 25.46 7.20
N ALA A 385 -0.30 24.49 7.86
CA ALA A 385 -0.60 24.58 9.28
C ALA A 385 -0.02 23.37 10.01
N ASP A 386 0.40 23.58 11.25
CA ASP A 386 0.95 22.53 12.10
C ASP A 386 0.46 22.69 13.54
N PHE A 387 0.48 21.60 14.29
CA PHE A 387 0.08 21.62 15.70
C PHE A 387 1.19 22.14 16.58
N LEU A 388 0.83 22.91 17.62
CA LEU A 388 1.70 23.06 18.79
C LEU A 388 1.86 21.70 19.50
N PRO A 389 3.01 21.43 20.14
CA PRO A 389 3.27 20.13 20.78
C PRO A 389 2.16 19.69 21.75
N GLU A 390 1.69 20.58 22.61
CA GLU A 390 0.66 20.34 23.61
C GLU A 390 -0.71 20.07 22.94
N ALA A 391 -1.05 20.85 21.92
CA ALA A 391 -2.26 20.67 21.13
C ALA A 391 -2.27 19.32 20.39
N ARG A 392 -1.10 18.91 19.85
CA ARG A 392 -0.93 17.62 19.20
C ARG A 392 -1.14 16.46 20.17
N GLU A 393 -0.51 16.52 21.33
CA GLU A 393 -0.65 15.51 22.38
C GLU A 393 -2.12 15.41 22.83
N ARG A 394 -2.77 16.55 23.05
CA ARG A 394 -4.19 16.62 23.42
C ARG A 394 -5.10 15.97 22.39
N TYR A 395 -4.87 16.27 21.10
CA TYR A 395 -5.65 15.69 20.01
C TYR A 395 -5.42 14.18 19.87
N LEU A 396 -4.17 13.72 19.93
CA LEU A 396 -3.81 12.29 19.86
C LEU A 396 -4.41 11.50 21.01
N ASN A 397 -4.33 12.01 22.23
CA ASN A 397 -4.93 11.38 23.41
C ASN A 397 -6.44 11.20 23.27
N PHE A 398 -7.15 12.20 22.72
CA PHE A 398 -8.56 12.07 22.40
C PHE A 398 -8.78 11.07 21.24
N ALA A 399 -8.08 11.24 20.14
CA ALA A 399 -8.28 10.48 18.91
C ALA A 399 -8.07 8.95 19.07
N MET A 400 -7.17 8.57 20.00
CA MET A 400 -6.88 7.17 20.35
C MET A 400 -7.72 6.66 21.56
N SER A 401 -8.52 7.52 22.17
CA SER A 401 -9.33 7.12 23.32
C SER A 401 -10.55 6.27 22.91
N PRO A 402 -11.12 5.47 23.82
CA PRO A 402 -12.36 4.75 23.59
C PRO A 402 -13.57 5.64 23.27
N GLU A 403 -13.50 6.92 23.61
CA GLU A 403 -14.51 7.92 23.33
C GLU A 403 -14.58 8.30 21.86
N ALA A 404 -13.45 8.20 21.14
CA ALA A 404 -13.34 8.52 19.73
C ALA A 404 -13.82 7.34 18.86
N ILE A 405 -15.12 7.30 18.59
CA ILE A 405 -15.77 6.17 17.88
C ILE A 405 -15.54 6.13 16.37
N TRP A 406 -15.17 7.25 15.76
CA TRP A 406 -14.84 7.40 14.34
C TRP A 406 -15.83 6.68 13.38
N PRO A 407 -17.13 6.98 13.41
CA PRO A 407 -18.13 6.28 12.57
C PRO A 407 -17.84 6.42 11.07
N GLY A 408 -17.32 7.57 10.62
CA GLY A 408 -16.88 7.80 9.25
C GLY A 408 -15.41 7.48 9.00
N ASN A 409 -14.70 6.87 9.98
CA ASN A 409 -13.31 6.43 9.86
C ASN A 409 -12.37 7.54 9.36
N PHE A 410 -11.57 7.30 8.31
CA PHE A 410 -10.64 8.30 7.77
C PHE A 410 -11.34 9.53 7.16
N ARG A 411 -12.62 9.42 6.80
CA ARG A 411 -13.38 10.58 6.34
C ARG A 411 -13.60 11.58 7.48
N ASP A 412 -13.92 11.09 8.68
CA ASP A 412 -14.06 11.93 9.86
C ASP A 412 -12.72 12.54 10.28
N LEU A 413 -11.65 11.72 10.27
CA LEU A 413 -10.30 12.19 10.62
C LEU A 413 -9.84 13.28 9.64
N SER A 414 -9.94 13.05 8.33
CA SER A 414 -9.57 14.01 7.29
C SER A 414 -10.37 15.32 7.44
N SER A 415 -11.69 15.21 7.65
CA SER A 415 -12.55 16.39 7.85
C SER A 415 -12.20 17.16 9.12
N SER A 416 -11.82 16.47 10.20
CA SER A 416 -11.38 17.09 11.45
C SER A 416 -10.08 17.88 11.24
N ILE A 417 -9.08 17.27 10.61
CA ILE A 417 -7.81 17.95 10.30
C ILE A 417 -8.04 19.14 9.37
N GLU A 418 -8.87 18.99 8.33
CA GLU A 418 -9.20 20.06 7.40
C GLU A 418 -9.85 21.26 8.09
N ARG A 419 -10.78 21.03 9.02
CA ARG A 419 -11.41 22.11 9.80
C ARG A 419 -10.39 22.84 10.66
N MET A 420 -9.59 22.10 11.44
CA MET A 420 -8.57 22.73 12.29
C MET A 420 -7.56 23.53 11.45
N GLN A 421 -7.10 23.01 10.32
CA GLN A 421 -6.23 23.78 9.42
C GLN A 421 -6.90 25.05 8.88
N SER A 422 -8.20 24.99 8.56
CA SER A 422 -8.93 26.12 8.00
C SER A 422 -9.12 27.25 9.00
N TYR A 423 -9.17 26.94 10.30
CA TYR A 423 -9.28 27.93 11.38
C TYR A 423 -7.92 28.32 11.99
N ALA A 424 -6.83 27.67 11.62
CA ALA A 424 -5.50 27.92 12.14
C ALA A 424 -4.95 29.29 11.71
N LEU A 425 -5.11 30.29 12.55
CA LEU A 425 -4.56 31.63 12.33
C LEU A 425 -3.03 31.58 12.32
N GLY A 426 -2.41 32.12 11.27
CA GLY A 426 -0.96 32.10 11.13
C GLY A 426 -0.37 30.69 10.92
N GLY A 427 -1.20 29.66 10.60
CA GLY A 427 -0.74 28.30 10.40
C GLY A 427 -0.47 27.51 11.69
N ILE A 428 -1.01 27.96 12.83
CA ILE A 428 -0.79 27.35 14.13
C ILE A 428 -2.11 26.75 14.65
N ILE A 429 -2.12 25.43 14.88
CA ILE A 429 -3.21 24.72 15.55
C ILE A 429 -2.86 24.66 17.05
N ASN A 430 -3.56 25.45 17.84
CA ASN A 430 -3.39 25.55 19.29
C ASN A 430 -4.37 24.64 20.07
N GLU A 431 -4.23 24.57 21.38
CA GLU A 431 -5.08 23.73 22.25
C GLU A 431 -6.56 24.15 22.21
N GLU A 432 -6.84 25.45 22.14
CA GLU A 432 -8.21 25.97 22.10
C GLU A 432 -8.96 25.46 20.86
N LEU A 433 -8.31 25.53 19.69
CA LEU A 433 -8.86 25.02 18.44
C LEU A 433 -9.06 23.50 18.46
N VAL A 434 -8.16 22.78 19.09
CA VAL A 434 -8.30 21.32 19.30
C VAL A 434 -9.48 21.00 20.21
N GLU A 435 -9.67 21.74 21.30
CA GLU A 435 -10.78 21.49 22.22
C GLU A 435 -12.14 21.81 21.56
N GLU A 436 -12.23 22.89 20.80
CA GLU A 436 -13.42 23.18 19.99
C GLU A 436 -13.75 22.06 19.01
N GLU A 437 -12.74 21.50 18.33
CA GLU A 437 -12.94 20.38 17.40
C GLU A 437 -13.36 19.09 18.14
N ILE A 438 -12.79 18.81 19.31
CA ILE A 438 -13.20 17.66 20.15
C ILE A 438 -14.67 17.79 20.55
N ILE A 439 -15.08 18.97 21.03
CA ILE A 439 -16.49 19.25 21.39
C ILE A 439 -17.39 19.03 20.17
N ARG A 440 -16.99 19.49 19.00
CA ARG A 440 -17.73 19.31 17.75
C ARG A 440 -17.87 17.84 17.37
N LEU A 441 -16.78 17.08 17.42
CA LEU A 441 -16.79 15.63 17.14
C LEU A 441 -17.71 14.88 18.09
N ARG A 442 -17.65 15.19 19.39
CA ARG A 442 -18.56 14.64 20.39
C ARG A 442 -20.02 14.94 20.06
N ALA A 443 -20.33 16.19 19.73
CA ALA A 443 -21.68 16.59 19.36
C ALA A 443 -22.21 15.86 18.13
N ILE A 444 -21.38 15.68 17.09
CA ILE A 444 -21.73 14.96 15.88
C ILE A 444 -21.97 13.48 16.19
N TRP A 445 -21.07 12.83 16.92
CA TRP A 445 -21.13 11.39 17.17
C TRP A 445 -22.20 10.97 18.18
N HIS A 446 -22.65 11.87 19.06
CA HIS A 446 -23.72 11.62 20.03
C HIS A 446 -25.09 12.11 19.54
N THR A 447 -25.21 12.49 18.27
CA THR A 447 -26.52 12.78 17.66
C THR A 447 -27.36 11.50 17.62
N PRO A 448 -28.66 11.51 18.03
CA PRO A 448 -29.51 10.32 18.14
C PRO A 448 -29.57 9.44 16.88
N ALA A 449 -29.43 10.05 15.69
CA ALA A 449 -29.37 9.33 14.41
C ALA A 449 -28.12 8.44 14.25
N LEU A 450 -27.02 8.69 14.99
CA LEU A 450 -25.83 7.85 15.01
C LEU A 450 -25.81 6.84 16.16
N ALA A 451 -26.61 7.06 17.20
CA ALA A 451 -26.79 6.11 18.31
C ALA A 451 -27.52 4.82 17.86
N GLU A 452 -28.19 4.85 16.71
CA GLU A 452 -28.86 3.69 16.10
C GLU A 452 -27.94 2.87 15.17
N LEU A 453 -26.66 3.29 14.99
CA LEU A 453 -25.71 2.41 14.31
C LEU A 453 -25.48 1.17 15.18
N PRO A 454 -25.74 -0.04 14.66
CA PRO A 454 -25.51 -1.24 15.45
C PRO A 454 -24.06 -1.23 15.92
N ALA A 455 -23.86 -1.37 17.23
CA ALA A 455 -22.53 -1.61 17.78
C ALA A 455 -21.85 -2.68 16.93
N PRO A 456 -20.52 -2.58 16.66
CA PRO A 456 -19.83 -3.57 15.84
C PRO A 456 -20.23 -4.94 16.39
N LYS A 457 -20.64 -5.85 15.52
CA LYS A 457 -20.86 -7.26 15.88
C LYS A 457 -19.55 -7.73 16.52
N GLN A 458 -19.45 -7.59 17.84
CA GLN A 458 -18.41 -8.24 18.62
C GLN A 458 -18.53 -9.73 18.26
N GLY A 459 -17.39 -10.38 18.08
CA GLY A 459 -17.37 -11.79 17.70
C GLY A 459 -18.37 -12.57 18.54
N VAL A 460 -18.92 -13.65 17.98
CA VAL A 460 -20.04 -14.46 18.54
C VAL A 460 -20.06 -14.33 20.06
N PRO A 461 -21.15 -13.83 20.69
CA PRO A 461 -21.17 -13.56 22.12
C PRO A 461 -20.65 -14.77 22.88
N LEU A 462 -19.69 -14.59 23.79
CA LEU A 462 -19.09 -15.70 24.55
C LEU A 462 -20.17 -16.52 25.26
N LEU A 463 -21.29 -15.87 25.62
CA LEU A 463 -22.47 -16.53 26.17
C LEU A 463 -23.09 -17.57 25.23
N SER A 464 -23.13 -17.34 23.94
CA SER A 464 -23.69 -18.31 22.98
C SER A 464 -22.81 -19.56 22.81
N ARG A 465 -21.58 -19.52 23.31
CA ARG A 465 -20.69 -20.69 23.36
C ARG A 465 -20.81 -21.51 24.65
N LEU A 466 -21.43 -20.94 25.69
CA LEU A 466 -21.59 -21.57 26.99
C LEU A 466 -23.05 -21.98 27.27
N PHE A 467 -24.01 -21.31 26.66
CA PHE A 467 -25.44 -21.50 26.91
C PHE A 467 -26.18 -21.80 25.60
N THR A 468 -27.21 -22.63 25.70
CA THR A 468 -28.14 -22.86 24.59
C THR A 468 -29.05 -21.64 24.36
N PRO A 469 -29.64 -21.45 23.17
CA PRO A 469 -30.57 -20.36 22.91
C PRO A 469 -31.71 -20.29 23.94
N SER A 470 -32.29 -21.43 24.30
CA SER A 470 -33.38 -21.50 25.29
C SER A 470 -32.95 -21.04 26.70
N GLN A 471 -31.70 -21.27 27.10
CA GLN A 471 -31.16 -20.78 28.37
C GLN A 471 -30.89 -19.27 28.33
N LEU A 472 -30.43 -18.79 27.17
CA LEU A 472 -30.22 -17.36 26.99
C LEU A 472 -31.54 -16.58 27.01
N ASP A 473 -32.62 -17.13 26.43
CA ASP A 473 -33.93 -16.48 26.42
C ASP A 473 -34.54 -16.34 27.84
N GLN A 474 -34.14 -17.20 28.76
CA GLN A 474 -34.57 -17.16 30.16
C GLN A 474 -33.74 -16.21 31.05
N MET A 475 -32.67 -15.61 30.54
CA MET A 475 -31.85 -14.66 31.30
C MET A 475 -32.32 -13.22 31.04
N ASP A 476 -32.34 -12.40 32.10
CA ASP A 476 -32.56 -10.97 31.96
C ASP A 476 -31.46 -10.28 31.19
N LEU A 477 -31.79 -9.23 30.43
CA LEU A 477 -30.82 -8.48 29.63
C LEU A 477 -29.64 -7.94 30.48
N PHE A 478 -29.95 -7.50 31.72
CA PHE A 478 -28.93 -7.05 32.67
C PHE A 478 -27.93 -8.15 33.02
N ASP A 479 -28.40 -9.35 33.31
CA ASP A 479 -27.55 -10.49 33.66
C ASP A 479 -26.73 -10.97 32.45
N LYS A 480 -27.31 -10.96 31.24
CA LYS A 480 -26.56 -11.26 29.98
C LYS A 480 -25.38 -10.32 29.80
N ILE A 481 -25.61 -9.01 29.89
CA ILE A 481 -24.55 -7.98 29.69
C ILE A 481 -23.46 -8.11 30.75
N GLN A 482 -23.88 -8.28 32.03
CA GLN A 482 -22.93 -8.39 33.12
C GLN A 482 -22.10 -9.68 33.02
N LEU A 483 -22.74 -10.81 32.74
CA LEU A 483 -22.08 -12.11 32.63
C LEU A 483 -21.11 -12.16 31.43
N GLU A 484 -21.50 -11.62 30.29
CA GLU A 484 -20.64 -11.51 29.10
C GLU A 484 -19.34 -10.74 29.42
N ASN A 485 -19.43 -9.61 30.12
CA ASN A 485 -18.27 -8.82 30.51
C ASN A 485 -17.40 -9.55 31.54
N VAL A 486 -18.01 -10.24 32.52
CA VAL A 486 -17.26 -11.04 33.50
C VAL A 486 -16.52 -12.18 32.83
N ILE A 487 -17.16 -12.91 31.91
CA ILE A 487 -16.53 -14.01 31.13
C ILE A 487 -15.36 -13.48 30.31
N ARG A 488 -15.50 -12.32 29.64
CA ARG A 488 -14.43 -11.70 28.85
C ARG A 488 -13.20 -11.42 29.70
N VAL A 489 -13.37 -10.76 30.86
CA VAL A 489 -12.26 -10.51 31.79
C VAL A 489 -11.64 -11.80 32.30
N CYS A 490 -12.44 -12.86 32.51
CA CYS A 490 -11.92 -14.15 32.92
C CYS A 490 -11.14 -14.87 31.82
N CYS A 491 -11.52 -14.73 30.56
CA CYS A 491 -10.78 -15.25 29.41
C CYS A 491 -9.39 -14.60 29.26
N ASP A 492 -9.28 -13.29 29.59
CA ASP A 492 -8.02 -12.53 29.51
C ASP A 492 -7.07 -12.78 30.68
N CYS A 493 -7.49 -13.54 31.71
CA CYS A 493 -6.70 -13.78 32.93
C CYS A 493 -6.25 -15.23 33.04
N SER A 494 -5.01 -15.43 33.49
CA SER A 494 -4.43 -16.75 33.69
C SER A 494 -4.93 -17.46 34.97
N THR A 495 -5.34 -16.69 35.97
CA THR A 495 -5.76 -17.21 37.26
C THR A 495 -7.06 -16.54 37.77
N ARG A 496 -7.84 -17.29 38.56
CA ARG A 496 -9.05 -16.76 39.22
C ARG A 496 -8.75 -15.55 40.10
N THR A 497 -7.60 -15.55 40.73
CA THR A 497 -7.15 -14.45 41.63
C THR A 497 -6.89 -13.18 40.84
N GLU A 498 -6.29 -13.30 39.64
CA GLU A 498 -6.06 -12.17 38.73
C GLU A 498 -7.38 -11.59 38.24
N ALA A 499 -8.29 -12.43 37.75
CA ALA A 499 -9.61 -12.02 37.29
C ALA A 499 -10.42 -11.33 38.42
N GLY A 500 -10.40 -11.90 39.62
CA GLY A 500 -11.04 -11.29 40.79
C GLY A 500 -10.47 -9.91 41.13
N ARG A 501 -9.16 -9.73 41.06
CA ARG A 501 -8.51 -8.43 41.29
C ARG A 501 -8.91 -7.39 40.23
N LYS A 502 -8.97 -7.76 38.96
CA LYS A 502 -9.42 -6.86 37.88
C LYS A 502 -10.88 -6.46 38.04
N LEU A 503 -11.77 -7.41 38.31
CA LEU A 503 -13.21 -7.18 38.44
C LEU A 503 -13.60 -6.38 39.66
N PHE A 504 -12.90 -6.53 40.80
CA PHE A 504 -13.27 -5.95 42.06
C PHE A 504 -12.27 -4.91 42.60
N GLY A 505 -11.41 -4.35 41.78
CA GLY A 505 -10.29 -3.47 42.15
C GLY A 505 -10.70 -2.29 43.03
N VAL A 506 -11.79 -1.58 42.69
CA VAL A 506 -12.27 -0.42 43.44
C VAL A 506 -12.88 -0.83 44.79
N SER A 507 -13.67 -1.90 44.82
CA SER A 507 -14.32 -2.35 46.07
C SER A 507 -13.35 -3.01 47.06
N ARG A 508 -12.20 -3.48 46.59
CA ARG A 508 -11.11 -4.03 47.39
C ARG A 508 -10.49 -2.98 48.32
N GLY A 509 -10.26 -1.75 47.81
CA GLY A 509 -9.69 -0.66 48.62
C GLY A 509 -10.59 -0.20 49.80
N ARG A 510 -11.86 -0.60 49.79
CA ARG A 510 -12.85 -0.24 50.85
C ARG A 510 -13.07 -1.31 51.91
N LYS A 511 -12.41 -2.48 51.81
CA LYS A 511 -12.61 -3.63 52.73
C LYS A 511 -11.31 -4.03 53.42
N LYS A 512 -11.37 -4.28 54.74
CA LYS A 512 -10.22 -4.74 55.56
C LYS A 512 -9.72 -6.15 55.16
N HIS A 513 -10.60 -7.02 54.67
CA HIS A 513 -10.27 -8.34 54.12
C HIS A 513 -11.05 -8.55 52.82
N ALA A 514 -10.35 -8.55 51.70
CA ALA A 514 -10.95 -8.71 50.39
C ALA A 514 -10.59 -10.11 49.82
N ASP A 515 -11.57 -11.02 49.83
CA ASP A 515 -11.46 -12.29 49.11
C ASP A 515 -12.18 -12.20 47.74
N ASP A 516 -11.46 -11.64 46.78
CA ASP A 516 -12.01 -11.38 45.47
C ASP A 516 -12.20 -12.68 44.67
N THR A 517 -11.42 -13.73 44.98
CA THR A 517 -11.52 -15.06 44.38
C THR A 517 -12.82 -15.75 44.79
N THR A 518 -13.15 -15.73 46.08
CA THR A 518 -14.41 -16.29 46.57
C THR A 518 -15.63 -15.52 46.03
N ARG A 519 -15.53 -14.18 45.91
CA ARG A 519 -16.60 -13.37 45.30
C ARG A 519 -16.83 -13.75 43.83
N LEU A 520 -15.77 -13.90 43.06
CA LEU A 520 -15.87 -14.32 41.66
C LEU A 520 -16.47 -15.72 41.54
N ASN A 521 -15.99 -16.68 42.34
CA ASN A 521 -16.53 -18.03 42.31
C ASN A 521 -18.01 -18.09 42.68
N LYS A 522 -18.44 -17.28 43.70
CA LYS A 522 -19.85 -17.21 44.10
C LYS A 522 -20.71 -16.64 42.97
N TYR A 523 -20.23 -15.62 42.29
CA TYR A 523 -20.92 -15.03 41.13
C TYR A 523 -21.03 -16.02 39.96
N LEU A 524 -19.94 -16.64 39.55
CA LEU A 524 -19.94 -17.61 38.45
C LEU A 524 -20.87 -18.79 38.75
N LYS A 525 -20.85 -19.29 40.01
CA LYS A 525 -21.73 -20.36 40.47
C LYS A 525 -23.20 -19.97 40.42
N SER A 526 -23.56 -18.71 40.78
CA SER A 526 -24.94 -18.23 40.71
C SER A 526 -25.46 -18.11 39.30
N GLN A 527 -24.56 -17.96 38.33
CA GLN A 527 -24.86 -17.92 36.89
C GLN A 527 -24.71 -19.28 36.20
N GLY A 528 -24.44 -20.36 36.94
CA GLY A 528 -24.33 -21.71 36.40
C GLY A 528 -23.09 -21.96 35.53
N VAL A 529 -22.02 -21.16 35.70
CA VAL A 529 -20.79 -21.24 34.89
C VAL A 529 -19.60 -21.59 35.78
N THR A 530 -18.72 -22.47 35.25
CA THR A 530 -17.49 -22.83 35.96
C THR A 530 -16.26 -22.15 35.30
N TRP A 531 -15.20 -21.96 36.10
CA TRP A 531 -13.95 -21.41 35.62
C TRP A 531 -13.35 -22.23 34.46
N GLU A 532 -13.43 -23.55 34.55
CA GLU A 532 -12.93 -24.50 33.58
C GLU A 532 -13.64 -24.34 32.22
N GLN A 533 -14.95 -24.14 32.25
CA GLN A 533 -15.74 -23.85 31.04
C GLN A 533 -15.28 -22.54 30.39
N ILE A 534 -15.03 -21.49 31.17
CA ILE A 534 -14.55 -20.20 30.64
C ILE A 534 -13.14 -20.36 30.04
N GLN A 535 -12.24 -21.06 30.72
CA GLN A 535 -10.88 -21.28 30.20
C GLN A 535 -10.84 -22.12 28.92
N SER A 536 -11.80 -23.01 28.72
CA SER A 536 -11.92 -23.77 27.47
C SER A 536 -12.26 -22.90 26.25
N LEU A 537 -12.83 -21.70 26.45
CA LEU A 537 -13.11 -20.72 25.38
C LEU A 537 -11.85 -20.00 24.91
N ARG A 538 -10.78 -19.98 25.71
CA ARG A 538 -9.52 -19.30 25.43
C ARG A 538 -8.71 -19.99 24.32
N TYR A 539 -8.89 -21.29 24.14
CA TYR A 539 -8.11 -22.14 23.24
C TYR A 539 -8.90 -22.55 21.97
N ARG A 540 -10.05 -21.99 21.76
CA ARG A 540 -10.88 -22.15 20.57
C ARG A 540 -11.19 -20.79 19.93
#